data_a106b8bd90fda77d01594853ddf13f11
#
_entry.id   a106b8bd90fda77d01594853ddf13f11
#
_cell.length_a   1.000
_cell.length_b   1.000
_cell.length_c   1.000
_cell.angle_alpha   90.00
_cell.angle_beta   90.00
_cell.angle_gamma   90.00
#
_symmetry.space_group_name_H-M   'P 1'
#
loop_
_entity.id
_entity.type
_entity.pdbx_description
1 polymer ?
#
loop_
_entity_poly.entity_id
_entity_poly.type
_entity_poly.pdbx_seq_one_letter_code
_entity_poly.pdbx_strand_id
1 'polypeptide(L)'
;NKNHLRNLKYLYENKNMGFFFKNNIWMIVPGKKNEMTDFDKYELNNYDPIVLANEKKITLNFHDEQSVHGLGWSHSYFSPNPGIWTEGNLSTLLFKLNEKTNADYTIKIKLGSLITKKNKPIYFSINVNDIILKKFSLKSIDDLSENLIKLKINKDMIASDICYIKFIINNPTSQLELLQSPDARKLGILVESIEIENN
;
A
#
# COMPACT_ATOMS: atom_id res chain seq x y z
N ASN A 1 10.99 -19.61 -9.90
CA ASN A 1 11.16 -20.36 -8.66
C ASN A 1 10.71 -19.49 -7.47
N LYS A 2 9.47 -19.73 -6.96
CA LYS A 2 8.82 -18.89 -5.93
C LYS A 2 9.66 -18.71 -4.65
N ASN A 3 10.45 -19.71 -4.27
CA ASN A 3 11.30 -19.62 -3.07
C ASN A 3 12.49 -18.68 -3.26
N HIS A 4 13.02 -18.61 -4.46
CA HIS A 4 14.11 -17.69 -4.78
C HIS A 4 13.63 -16.23 -4.71
N LEU A 5 12.47 -15.96 -5.29
CA LEU A 5 11.85 -14.61 -5.24
C LEU A 5 11.52 -14.19 -3.81
N ARG A 6 11.01 -15.09 -2.95
CA ARG A 6 10.78 -14.80 -1.53
C ARG A 6 12.06 -14.42 -0.78
N ASN A 7 13.16 -15.13 -1.03
CA ASN A 7 14.44 -14.81 -0.41
C ASN A 7 14.99 -13.46 -0.89
N LEU A 8 14.82 -13.13 -2.16
CA LEU A 8 15.20 -11.84 -2.71
C LEU A 8 14.35 -10.72 -2.10
N LYS A 9 13.04 -10.91 -1.97
CA LYS A 9 12.14 -9.95 -1.32
C LYS A 9 12.57 -9.69 0.13
N TYR A 10 12.89 -10.76 0.88
CA TYR A 10 13.40 -10.63 2.25
C TYR A 10 14.69 -9.79 2.31
N LEU A 11 15.64 -9.99 1.41
CA LEU A 11 16.87 -9.21 1.34
C LEU A 11 16.59 -7.73 1.03
N TYR A 12 15.70 -7.46 0.10
CA TYR A 12 15.26 -6.10 -0.24
C TYR A 12 14.68 -5.38 0.98
N GLU A 13 13.72 -5.99 1.65
CA GLU A 13 13.00 -5.40 2.78
C GLU A 13 13.88 -5.17 4.01
N ASN A 14 14.82 -6.08 4.28
CA ASN A 14 15.63 -6.05 5.51
C ASN A 14 17.02 -5.42 5.34
N LYS A 15 17.52 -5.31 4.11
CA LYS A 15 18.89 -4.82 3.86
C LYS A 15 18.94 -3.49 3.12
N ASN A 16 17.81 -2.82 2.93
CA ASN A 16 17.73 -1.59 2.15
C ASN A 16 18.34 -1.73 0.75
N MET A 17 18.00 -2.81 0.08
CA MET A 17 18.50 -3.14 -1.25
C MET A 17 17.39 -2.97 -2.26
N GLY A 18 17.70 -2.42 -3.41
CA GLY A 18 16.84 -2.38 -4.58
C GLY A 18 17.15 -3.52 -5.55
N PHE A 19 16.16 -3.95 -6.30
CA PHE A 19 16.32 -4.95 -7.36
C PHE A 19 16.08 -4.26 -8.70
N PHE A 20 17.00 -4.45 -9.62
CA PHE A 20 16.89 -3.93 -10.98
C PHE A 20 17.01 -5.09 -11.95
N PHE A 21 16.14 -5.08 -12.97
CA PHE A 21 16.15 -6.04 -14.04
C PHE A 21 16.75 -5.40 -15.30
N LYS A 22 17.88 -5.92 -15.75
CA LYS A 22 18.55 -5.46 -16.98
C LYS A 22 19.17 -6.64 -17.70
N ASN A 23 18.96 -6.72 -19.01
CA ASN A 23 19.52 -7.77 -19.87
C ASN A 23 19.22 -9.19 -19.35
N ASN A 24 17.99 -9.45 -18.91
CA ASN A 24 17.56 -10.72 -18.31
C ASN A 24 18.30 -11.12 -17.02
N ILE A 25 18.94 -10.18 -16.35
CA ILE A 25 19.65 -10.41 -15.09
C ILE A 25 19.05 -9.52 -14.00
N TRP A 26 18.73 -10.13 -12.86
CA TRP A 26 18.37 -9.41 -11.65
C TRP A 26 19.64 -8.95 -10.94
N MET A 27 19.72 -7.67 -10.67
CA MET A 27 20.82 -7.06 -9.90
C MET A 27 20.30 -6.59 -8.55
N ILE A 28 21.04 -6.90 -7.51
CA ILE A 28 20.80 -6.38 -6.17
C ILE A 28 21.71 -5.16 -5.97
N VAL A 29 21.09 -4.01 -5.73
CA VAL A 29 21.83 -2.76 -5.51
C VAL A 29 21.30 -2.06 -4.25
N PRO A 30 22.13 -1.31 -3.54
CA PRO A 30 21.64 -0.41 -2.50
C PRO A 30 20.62 0.57 -3.10
N GLY A 31 19.46 0.68 -2.50
CA GLY A 31 18.37 1.50 -3.03
C GLY A 31 17.56 2.19 -1.95
N LYS A 32 16.78 3.18 -2.37
CA LYS A 32 15.81 3.83 -1.50
C LYS A 32 14.59 2.94 -1.35
N LYS A 33 14.28 2.54 -0.12
CA LYS A 33 13.14 1.67 0.21
C LYS A 33 11.77 2.22 -0.15
N ASN A 34 11.68 3.51 -0.40
CA ASN A 34 10.40 4.20 -0.64
C ASN A 34 10.09 4.39 -2.14
N GLU A 35 10.94 3.88 -3.02
CA GLU A 35 10.73 3.95 -4.47
C GLU A 35 10.33 2.57 -4.99
N MET A 36 9.38 2.52 -5.91
CA MET A 36 9.08 1.28 -6.64
C MET A 36 10.30 0.89 -7.46
N THR A 37 10.78 -0.32 -7.23
CA THR A 37 11.86 -0.92 -8.02
C THR A 37 11.30 -1.58 -9.27
N ASP A 38 12.17 -1.95 -10.20
CA ASP A 38 11.78 -2.76 -11.36
C ASP A 38 11.22 -4.14 -10.94
N PHE A 39 11.64 -4.64 -9.77
CA PHE A 39 11.09 -5.86 -9.20
C PHE A 39 9.62 -5.67 -8.77
N ASP A 40 9.31 -4.58 -8.07
CA ASP A 40 7.94 -4.28 -7.66
C ASP A 40 7.03 -4.09 -8.88
N LYS A 41 7.52 -3.42 -9.92
CA LYS A 41 6.80 -3.25 -11.19
C LYS A 41 6.56 -4.60 -11.89
N TYR A 42 7.57 -5.48 -11.88
CA TYR A 42 7.44 -6.82 -12.44
C TYR A 42 6.41 -7.66 -11.67
N GLU A 43 6.46 -7.63 -10.33
CA GLU A 43 5.46 -8.32 -9.51
C GLU A 43 4.05 -7.75 -9.75
N LEU A 44 3.89 -6.44 -9.84
CA LEU A 44 2.59 -5.81 -10.09
C LEU A 44 1.97 -6.22 -11.43
N ASN A 45 2.78 -6.48 -12.44
CA ASN A 45 2.29 -6.98 -13.74
C ASN A 45 1.63 -8.38 -13.66
N ASN A 46 1.79 -9.09 -12.54
CA ASN A 46 1.13 -10.38 -12.30
C ASN A 46 -0.22 -10.23 -11.58
N TYR A 47 -0.62 -9.01 -11.22
CA TYR A 47 -1.93 -8.74 -10.62
C TYR A 47 -2.86 -8.11 -11.64
N ASP A 48 -4.07 -8.63 -11.72
CA ASP A 48 -5.12 -7.96 -12.48
C ASP A 48 -5.49 -6.65 -11.77
N PRO A 49 -5.52 -5.51 -12.48
CA PRO A 49 -5.94 -4.26 -11.86
C PRO A 49 -7.43 -4.30 -11.49
N ILE A 50 -7.78 -3.61 -10.43
CA ILE A 50 -9.18 -3.36 -10.10
C ILE A 50 -9.75 -2.46 -11.18
N VAL A 51 -10.70 -2.97 -11.95
CA VAL A 51 -11.34 -2.20 -13.02
C VAL A 51 -12.40 -1.30 -12.44
N LEU A 52 -12.18 0.00 -12.52
CA LEU A 52 -13.22 1.00 -12.31
C LEU A 52 -14.10 1.02 -13.57
N ALA A 53 -15.00 0.04 -13.68
CA ALA A 53 -16.00 0.03 -14.74
C ALA A 53 -16.84 1.32 -14.69
N ASN A 54 -17.80 1.52 -15.58
CA ASN A 54 -18.68 2.71 -15.68
C ASN A 54 -19.41 3.10 -14.37
N GLU A 55 -18.97 2.58 -13.25
CA GLU A 55 -19.49 2.88 -11.93
C GLU A 55 -18.90 4.21 -11.43
N LYS A 56 -19.79 5.09 -10.99
CA LYS A 56 -19.37 6.35 -10.37
C LYS A 56 -18.59 6.14 -9.07
N LYS A 57 -18.70 4.94 -8.47
CA LYS A 57 -18.13 4.62 -7.17
C LYS A 57 -17.80 3.14 -7.08
N ILE A 58 -16.60 2.83 -6.59
CA ILE A 58 -16.19 1.48 -6.17
C ILE A 58 -15.84 1.51 -4.70
N THR A 59 -16.29 0.49 -3.97
CA THR A 59 -15.91 0.26 -2.58
C THR A 59 -15.25 -1.10 -2.46
N LEU A 60 -14.00 -1.10 -1.99
CA LEU A 60 -13.25 -2.30 -1.63
C LEU A 60 -13.36 -2.48 -0.12
N ASN A 61 -14.00 -3.55 0.30
CA ASN A 61 -14.05 -3.96 1.70
C ASN A 61 -13.09 -5.11 1.92
N PHE A 62 -12.20 -4.97 2.88
CA PHE A 62 -11.19 -5.99 3.21
C PHE A 62 -11.62 -6.89 4.38
N HIS A 63 -12.94 -7.05 4.56
CA HIS A 63 -13.52 -7.92 5.58
C HIS A 63 -13.46 -9.39 5.20
N ASP A 64 -13.54 -9.67 3.92
CA ASP A 64 -13.47 -11.00 3.36
C ASP A 64 -12.10 -11.27 2.77
N GLU A 65 -11.70 -12.54 2.62
CA GLU A 65 -10.42 -12.98 2.04
C GLU A 65 -10.27 -12.62 0.55
N GLN A 66 -10.74 -11.46 0.15
CA GLN A 66 -10.60 -11.00 -1.22
C GLN A 66 -9.13 -10.75 -1.55
N SER A 67 -8.72 -11.20 -2.70
CA SER A 67 -7.39 -10.99 -3.23
C SER A 67 -7.12 -9.48 -3.33
N VAL A 68 -6.08 -9.03 -2.65
CA VAL A 68 -5.64 -7.64 -2.78
C VAL A 68 -4.89 -7.50 -4.09
N HIS A 69 -5.36 -6.61 -4.95
CA HIS A 69 -4.74 -6.34 -6.24
C HIS A 69 -3.52 -5.41 -6.07
N GLY A 70 -2.42 -5.96 -5.56
CA GLY A 70 -1.20 -5.18 -5.34
C GLY A 70 -0.23 -5.85 -4.37
N LEU A 71 0.85 -5.15 -4.05
CA LEU A 71 1.98 -5.62 -3.25
C LEU A 71 1.95 -5.09 -1.83
N GLY A 72 2.66 -5.79 -0.92
CA GLY A 72 2.96 -5.29 0.42
C GLY A 72 1.76 -5.33 1.37
N TRP A 73 0.85 -6.27 1.19
CA TRP A 73 -0.32 -6.46 2.02
C TRP A 73 -0.27 -7.77 2.79
N SER A 74 -0.80 -7.75 3.99
CA SER A 74 -0.86 -8.89 4.90
C SER A 74 -2.20 -8.98 5.59
N HIS A 75 -2.82 -10.17 5.56
CA HIS A 75 -4.10 -10.37 6.22
C HIS A 75 -3.99 -10.35 7.74
N SER A 76 -5.05 -9.87 8.38
CA SER A 76 -5.19 -9.83 9.83
C SER A 76 -5.78 -11.15 10.32
N TYR A 77 -4.95 -12.19 10.49
CA TYR A 77 -5.41 -13.52 10.92
C TYR A 77 -5.95 -13.57 12.35
N PHE A 78 -5.63 -12.60 13.21
CA PHE A 78 -5.92 -12.62 14.65
C PHE A 78 -6.62 -11.38 15.17
N SER A 79 -7.02 -10.45 14.29
CA SER A 79 -7.71 -9.25 14.73
C SER A 79 -9.22 -9.45 14.67
N PRO A 80 -9.96 -9.05 15.71
CA PRO A 80 -11.41 -8.94 15.61
C PRO A 80 -11.83 -7.82 14.63
N ASN A 81 -10.90 -6.97 14.23
CA ASN A 81 -11.13 -5.91 13.27
C ASN A 81 -10.81 -6.41 11.86
N PRO A 82 -11.80 -6.41 10.98
CA PRO A 82 -11.61 -6.78 9.59
C PRO A 82 -10.72 -5.75 8.88
N GLY A 83 -9.91 -6.21 7.94
CA GLY A 83 -9.03 -5.35 7.16
C GLY A 83 -7.74 -6.03 6.74
N ILE A 84 -6.92 -5.28 6.02
CA ILE A 84 -5.59 -5.70 5.61
C ILE A 84 -4.52 -4.75 6.14
N TRP A 85 -3.39 -5.29 6.54
CA TRP A 85 -2.24 -4.53 6.98
C TRP A 85 -1.33 -4.15 5.82
N THR A 86 -0.84 -2.92 5.83
CA THR A 86 0.37 -2.62 5.06
C THR A 86 1.54 -3.38 5.67
N GLU A 87 2.33 -4.08 4.84
CA GLU A 87 3.49 -4.84 5.25
C GLU A 87 4.76 -4.29 4.60
N GLY A 88 5.81 -4.09 5.41
CA GLY A 88 7.04 -3.44 4.97
C GLY A 88 6.89 -1.94 4.78
N ASN A 89 7.75 -1.37 3.95
CA ASN A 89 7.79 0.07 3.71
C ASN A 89 6.89 0.54 2.56
N LEU A 90 6.41 -0.37 1.72
CA LEU A 90 5.63 -0.06 0.53
C LEU A 90 4.48 -1.04 0.37
N SER A 91 3.26 -0.52 0.31
CA SER A 91 2.08 -1.27 -0.12
C SER A 91 1.43 -0.56 -1.30
N THR A 92 0.95 -1.32 -2.27
CA THR A 92 0.39 -0.75 -3.50
C THR A 92 -0.97 -1.35 -3.82
N LEU A 93 -1.84 -0.54 -4.43
CA LEU A 93 -3.07 -0.98 -5.07
C LEU A 93 -3.05 -0.54 -6.53
N LEU A 94 -3.47 -1.44 -7.39
CA LEU A 94 -3.48 -1.25 -8.83
C LEU A 94 -4.91 -1.05 -9.31
N PHE A 95 -5.17 0.06 -9.98
CA PHE A 95 -6.47 0.38 -10.56
C PHE A 95 -6.33 0.58 -12.07
N LYS A 96 -7.31 0.08 -12.80
CA LYS A 96 -7.51 0.42 -14.21
C LYS A 96 -8.73 1.32 -14.33
N LEU A 97 -8.52 2.51 -14.84
CA LEU A 97 -9.58 3.46 -15.14
C LEU A 97 -10.18 3.12 -16.51
N ASN A 98 -11.51 3.08 -16.59
CA ASN A 98 -12.17 2.93 -17.88
C ASN A 98 -12.11 4.27 -18.62
N GLU A 99 -11.48 4.23 -19.79
CA GLU A 99 -11.28 5.33 -20.72
C GLU A 99 -10.71 6.61 -20.07
N LYS A 100 -10.05 7.43 -20.79
CA LYS A 100 -9.51 8.73 -20.33
C LYS A 100 -10.66 9.60 -19.78
N THR A 101 -11.10 9.27 -18.58
CA THR A 101 -12.08 10.11 -17.90
C THR A 101 -11.40 11.42 -17.57
N ASN A 102 -11.91 12.46 -18.16
CA ASN A 102 -11.45 13.83 -17.92
C ASN A 102 -11.97 14.36 -16.57
N ALA A 103 -12.00 13.47 -15.57
CA ALA A 103 -12.62 13.74 -14.28
C ALA A 103 -11.63 13.57 -13.14
N ASP A 104 -11.83 14.30 -12.09
CA ASP A 104 -11.14 14.15 -10.81
C ASP A 104 -11.77 12.98 -10.03
N TYR A 105 -10.98 12.37 -9.15
CA TYR A 105 -11.46 11.30 -8.27
C TYR A 105 -11.31 11.71 -6.80
N THR A 106 -12.19 11.19 -5.97
CA THR A 106 -12.04 11.21 -4.52
C THR A 106 -11.75 9.81 -4.01
N ILE A 107 -10.67 9.65 -3.25
CA ILE A 107 -10.37 8.41 -2.52
C ILE A 107 -10.71 8.63 -1.07
N LYS A 108 -11.48 7.69 -0.49
CA LYS A 108 -11.77 7.62 0.94
C LYS A 108 -11.18 6.31 1.47
N ILE A 109 -10.33 6.40 2.47
CA ILE A 109 -9.64 5.26 3.07
C ILE A 109 -10.04 5.18 4.53
N LYS A 110 -10.71 4.12 4.93
CA LYS A 110 -11.05 3.87 6.32
C LYS A 110 -9.97 3.02 6.98
N LEU A 111 -9.44 3.52 8.09
CA LEU A 111 -8.42 2.85 8.87
C LEU A 111 -9.04 2.17 10.09
N GLY A 112 -8.62 0.93 10.37
CA GLY A 112 -9.06 0.18 11.55
C GLY A 112 -8.08 0.30 12.72
N SER A 113 -6.79 0.38 12.44
CA SER A 113 -5.77 0.43 13.49
C SER A 113 -4.42 0.90 12.94
N LEU A 114 -3.51 1.24 13.88
CA LEU A 114 -2.12 1.60 13.60
C LEU A 114 -1.20 0.75 14.46
N ILE A 115 -0.05 0.34 13.91
CA ILE A 115 1.04 -0.22 14.71
C ILE A 115 2.06 0.87 15.00
N THR A 116 2.05 1.37 16.22
CA THR A 116 2.96 2.42 16.67
C THR A 116 3.78 1.96 17.87
N LYS A 117 5.01 2.42 18.00
CA LYS A 117 5.77 2.32 19.25
C LYS A 117 5.19 3.30 20.26
N LYS A 118 5.20 2.93 21.55
CA LYS A 118 4.73 3.81 22.62
C LYS A 118 5.31 5.23 22.46
N ASN A 119 4.45 6.23 22.43
CA ASN A 119 4.77 7.66 22.27
C ASN A 119 5.47 8.05 20.95
N LYS A 120 5.55 7.15 19.95
CA LYS A 120 6.11 7.48 18.63
C LYS A 120 5.02 7.35 17.57
N PRO A 121 4.76 8.41 16.80
CA PRO A 121 3.79 8.33 15.72
C PRO A 121 4.27 7.39 14.61
N ILE A 122 3.32 6.86 13.86
CA ILE A 122 3.59 6.27 12.56
C ILE A 122 3.69 7.41 11.53
N TYR A 123 4.70 7.33 10.67
CA TYR A 123 4.89 8.27 9.57
C TYR A 123 4.65 7.53 8.26
N PHE A 124 3.73 8.04 7.47
CA PHE A 124 3.47 7.48 6.15
C PHE A 124 3.02 8.53 5.15
N SER A 125 3.09 8.20 3.88
CA SER A 125 2.48 8.99 2.81
C SER A 125 1.62 8.14 1.91
N ILE A 126 0.65 8.78 1.27
CA ILE A 126 -0.16 8.19 0.22
C ILE A 126 0.17 8.93 -1.06
N ASN A 127 0.59 8.17 -2.06
CA ASN A 127 0.98 8.68 -3.36
C ASN A 127 0.05 8.08 -4.42
N VAL A 128 -0.17 8.83 -5.49
CA VAL A 128 -0.76 8.32 -6.73
C VAL A 128 0.31 8.35 -7.79
N ASN A 129 0.60 7.20 -8.38
CA ASN A 129 1.78 7.01 -9.20
C ASN A 129 3.04 7.46 -8.42
N ASP A 130 3.75 8.47 -8.89
CA ASP A 130 4.92 9.03 -8.22
C ASP A 130 4.65 10.37 -7.51
N ILE A 131 3.39 10.82 -7.50
CA ILE A 131 2.97 12.10 -6.93
C ILE A 131 2.48 11.89 -5.50
N ILE A 132 3.11 12.57 -4.54
CA ILE A 132 2.70 12.55 -3.14
C ILE A 132 1.41 13.35 -2.99
N LEU A 133 0.32 12.69 -2.59
CA LEU A 133 -0.93 13.37 -2.27
C LEU A 133 -0.90 13.96 -0.87
N LYS A 134 -0.47 13.17 0.11
CA LYS A 134 -0.44 13.62 1.51
C LYS A 134 0.54 12.80 2.35
N LYS A 135 1.16 13.48 3.33
CA LYS A 135 1.98 12.88 4.38
C LYS A 135 1.21 12.91 5.70
N PHE A 136 1.39 11.88 6.50
CA PHE A 136 0.73 11.68 7.78
C PHE A 136 1.73 11.42 8.90
N SER A 137 1.39 11.90 10.09
CA SER A 137 2.08 11.61 11.34
C SER A 137 1.00 11.36 12.40
N LEU A 138 0.67 10.10 12.64
CA LEU A 138 -0.45 9.71 13.51
C LEU A 138 0.05 8.94 14.72
N LYS A 139 -0.43 9.30 15.91
CA LYS A 139 -0.20 8.55 17.16
C LYS A 139 -1.31 7.54 17.44
N SER A 140 -2.53 7.87 17.02
CA SER A 140 -3.73 7.05 17.13
C SER A 140 -4.56 7.22 15.85
N ILE A 141 -5.47 6.29 15.58
CA ILE A 141 -6.49 6.47 14.55
C ILE A 141 -7.46 7.60 14.92
N ASP A 142 -7.59 7.91 16.21
CA ASP A 142 -8.43 9.02 16.71
C ASP A 142 -7.90 10.40 16.29
N ASP A 143 -6.65 10.48 15.80
CA ASP A 143 -6.11 11.69 15.16
C ASP A 143 -6.82 12.02 13.83
N LEU A 144 -7.64 11.07 13.31
CA LEU A 144 -8.44 11.24 12.10
C LEU A 144 -9.93 11.32 12.46
N SER A 145 -10.64 12.24 11.83
CA SER A 145 -12.10 12.29 11.93
C SER A 145 -12.71 11.01 11.33
N GLU A 146 -13.53 10.30 12.11
CA GLU A 146 -14.21 9.07 11.69
C GLU A 146 -13.26 7.95 11.22
N ASN A 147 -11.99 7.99 11.63
CA ASN A 147 -10.92 7.10 11.15
C ASN A 147 -10.76 7.13 9.61
N LEU A 148 -11.08 8.25 8.99
CA LEU A 148 -11.22 8.39 7.56
C LEU A 148 -10.19 9.36 6.98
N ILE A 149 -9.50 8.90 5.94
CA ILE A 149 -8.64 9.72 5.09
C ILE A 149 -9.40 10.03 3.82
N LYS A 150 -9.56 11.33 3.50
CA LYS A 150 -10.13 11.79 2.22
C LYS A 150 -9.05 12.49 1.40
N LEU A 151 -8.87 12.06 0.16
CA LEU A 151 -7.88 12.59 -0.78
C LEU A 151 -8.53 12.87 -2.12
N LYS A 152 -8.07 13.93 -2.79
CA LYS A 152 -8.45 14.22 -4.18
C LYS A 152 -7.31 13.81 -5.10
N ILE A 153 -7.64 13.15 -6.19
CA ILE A 153 -6.75 12.87 -7.31
C ILE A 153 -7.22 13.74 -8.48
N ASN A 154 -6.41 14.69 -8.87
CA ASN A 154 -6.69 15.47 -10.06
C ASN A 154 -6.42 14.61 -11.30
N LYS A 155 -7.21 14.79 -12.34
CA LYS A 155 -7.04 14.09 -13.62
C LYS A 155 -5.62 14.15 -14.18
N ASP A 156 -4.92 15.26 -13.97
CA ASP A 156 -3.56 15.49 -14.48
C ASP A 156 -2.49 14.59 -13.78
N MET A 157 -2.85 14.00 -12.64
CA MET A 157 -1.99 13.03 -11.95
C MET A 157 -2.06 11.63 -12.57
N ILE A 158 -3.01 11.41 -13.48
CA ILE A 158 -3.30 10.12 -14.09
C ILE A 158 -2.83 10.16 -15.53
N ALA A 159 -1.57 9.77 -15.73
CA ALA A 159 -0.95 9.82 -17.06
C ALA A 159 -1.37 8.65 -17.97
N SER A 160 -1.94 7.58 -17.41
CA SER A 160 -2.33 6.35 -18.14
C SER A 160 -3.66 5.82 -17.59
N ASP A 161 -4.23 4.83 -18.26
CA ASP A 161 -5.39 4.07 -17.80
C ASP A 161 -5.11 3.23 -16.54
N ILE A 162 -3.83 3.00 -16.22
CA ILE A 162 -3.39 2.30 -15.00
C ILE A 162 -2.87 3.32 -13.98
N CYS A 163 -3.40 3.23 -12.77
CA CYS A 163 -3.07 4.09 -11.64
C CYS A 163 -2.62 3.25 -10.44
N TYR A 164 -1.53 3.66 -9.79
CA TYR A 164 -1.02 3.04 -8.57
C TYR A 164 -1.31 3.95 -7.38
N ILE A 165 -2.01 3.42 -6.38
CA ILE A 165 -2.07 4.05 -5.06
C ILE A 165 -1.01 3.40 -4.19
N LYS A 166 -0.04 4.18 -3.73
CA LYS A 166 1.08 3.72 -2.92
C LYS A 166 0.92 4.22 -1.49
N PHE A 167 1.08 3.31 -0.55
CA PHE A 167 1.21 3.59 0.87
C PHE A 167 2.67 3.41 1.25
N ILE A 168 3.36 4.49 1.54
CA ILE A 168 4.78 4.47 1.91
C ILE A 168 4.88 4.65 3.41
N ILE A 169 5.26 3.59 4.13
CA ILE A 169 5.39 3.56 5.58
C ILE A 169 6.86 3.77 5.95
N ASN A 170 7.18 4.88 6.61
CA ASN A 170 8.57 5.22 6.91
C ASN A 170 9.15 4.41 8.07
N ASN A 171 8.30 4.02 9.02
CA ASN A 171 8.70 3.36 10.25
C ASN A 171 7.81 2.16 10.61
N PRO A 172 7.67 1.17 9.71
CA PRO A 172 6.90 -0.03 10.02
C PRO A 172 7.53 -0.75 11.21
N THR A 173 6.69 -1.35 12.05
CA THR A 173 7.16 -2.08 13.23
C THR A 173 6.41 -3.39 13.37
N SER A 174 6.91 -4.32 14.18
CA SER A 174 6.23 -5.59 14.42
C SER A 174 5.66 -5.63 15.84
N GLN A 175 4.64 -6.46 16.04
CA GLN A 175 4.12 -6.72 17.38
C GLN A 175 5.17 -7.38 18.27
N LEU A 176 6.07 -8.18 17.67
CA LEU A 176 7.21 -8.77 18.39
C LEU A 176 8.14 -7.67 18.95
N GLU A 177 8.47 -6.63 18.17
CA GLU A 177 9.27 -5.51 18.66
C GLU A 177 8.58 -4.69 19.75
N LEU A 178 7.27 -4.75 19.79
CA LEU A 178 6.45 -4.07 20.81
C LEU A 178 6.21 -4.97 22.03
N LEU A 179 6.69 -6.21 22.02
CA LEU A 179 6.47 -7.23 23.05
C LEU A 179 4.97 -7.54 23.28
N GLN A 180 4.16 -7.42 22.22
CA GLN A 180 2.71 -7.64 22.27
C GLN A 180 2.32 -9.04 21.83
N SER A 181 3.03 -9.59 20.83
CA SER A 181 2.81 -10.93 20.30
C SER A 181 4.07 -11.44 19.56
N PRO A 182 4.14 -12.74 19.22
CA PRO A 182 5.25 -13.28 18.43
C PRO A 182 5.23 -12.89 16.94
N ASP A 183 4.31 -12.07 16.49
CA ASP A 183 4.21 -11.64 15.11
C ASP A 183 5.41 -10.72 14.75
N ALA A 184 6.29 -11.22 13.89
CA ALA A 184 7.49 -10.53 13.44
C ALA A 184 7.30 -9.70 12.17
N ARG A 185 6.10 -9.73 11.56
CA ARG A 185 5.81 -8.94 10.34
C ARG A 185 5.95 -7.45 10.63
N LYS A 186 6.59 -6.73 9.73
CA LYS A 186 6.72 -5.27 9.81
C LYS A 186 5.45 -4.62 9.26
N LEU A 187 4.55 -4.25 10.15
CA LEU A 187 3.25 -3.70 9.82
C LEU A 187 3.20 -2.19 10.03
N GLY A 188 2.24 -1.53 9.41
CA GLY A 188 2.04 -0.09 9.50
C GLY A 188 0.61 0.29 9.88
N ILE A 189 -0.27 0.37 8.89
CA ILE A 189 -1.67 0.73 9.03
C ILE A 189 -2.57 -0.43 8.62
N LEU A 190 -3.66 -0.64 9.36
CA LEU A 190 -4.74 -1.54 8.99
C LEU A 190 -5.76 -0.75 8.18
N VAL A 191 -6.01 -1.18 6.95
CA VAL A 191 -7.01 -0.60 6.06
C VAL A 191 -8.25 -1.49 6.06
N GLU A 192 -9.40 -0.92 6.48
CA GLU A 192 -10.68 -1.62 6.49
C GLU A 192 -11.37 -1.57 5.14
N SER A 193 -11.35 -0.39 4.52
CA SER A 193 -11.96 -0.21 3.20
C SER A 193 -11.33 0.95 2.43
N ILE A 194 -11.45 0.88 1.11
CA ILE A 194 -11.10 1.97 0.19
C ILE A 194 -12.29 2.19 -0.73
N GLU A 195 -12.73 3.44 -0.80
CA GLU A 195 -13.75 3.91 -1.71
C GLU A 195 -13.12 4.87 -2.72
N ILE A 196 -13.40 4.66 -4.00
CA ILE A 196 -12.97 5.53 -5.10
C ILE A 196 -14.23 6.01 -5.80
N GLU A 197 -14.37 7.31 -5.88
CA GLU A 197 -15.54 7.99 -6.44
C GLU A 197 -15.09 8.95 -7.53
N ASN A 198 -15.76 8.89 -8.67
CA ASN A 198 -15.59 9.82 -9.78
C ASN A 198 -16.43 11.08 -9.49
N ASN A 199 -15.81 12.28 -9.55
CA ASN A 199 -16.44 13.57 -9.24
C ASN A 199 -17.07 14.22 -10.46
#